data_9445a281b2d398f779f0087f27ec7612
#
_entry.id   9445a281b2d398f779f0087f27ec7612
#
_cell.length_a   1.000
_cell.length_b   1.000
_cell.length_c   1.000
_cell.angle_alpha   90.00
_cell.angle_beta   90.00
_cell.angle_gamma   90.00
#
_symmetry.space_group_name_H-M   'P 1'
#
loop_
_entity.id
_entity.type
_entity.pdbx_description
1 polymer ?
#
loop_
_entity_poly.entity_id
_entity_poly.type
_entity_poly.pdbx_seq_one_letter_code
_entity_poly.pdbx_strand_id
1 'polypeptide(L)'
;MTYKANIIVSSEQIPEKYRAFRPKLVQLLGRYFLKAFNWRVEGSIPAVPDNQNIIIIVGPHTSNWDGIFGFAAILGLDAKITFFGKHSLFKKPILGGFLNYMGGIPVDKTKPGIGLTDIVIQNMSKLNGSLLAMSPEGTRAKTEKLKSGFLRIAHATEGKVFFAVFDFENKKILLDSFFEISGDYERDLAYVREYYTNFQGKYPENY
;
A
#
# COMPACT_ATOMS: atom_id res chain seq x y z
N MET A 1 -4.59 -22.58 -6.34
CA MET A 1 -3.13 -22.65 -6.58
C MET A 1 -2.41 -22.77 -5.23
N THR A 2 -1.78 -23.93 -5.01
CA THR A 2 -1.09 -24.23 -3.74
C THR A 2 0.23 -23.44 -3.70
N TYR A 3 0.30 -22.42 -2.86
CA TYR A 3 1.54 -21.67 -2.62
C TYR A 3 2.61 -22.61 -2.05
N LYS A 4 3.75 -22.70 -2.75
CA LYS A 4 4.92 -23.43 -2.25
C LYS A 4 5.40 -22.80 -0.95
N ALA A 5 5.40 -23.55 0.13
CA ALA A 5 5.62 -23.15 1.52
C ALA A 5 7.02 -22.53 1.86
N ASN A 6 7.85 -22.16 0.86
CA ASN A 6 9.21 -21.64 1.05
C ASN A 6 9.50 -20.32 0.29
N ILE A 7 8.50 -19.68 -0.31
CA ILE A 7 8.73 -18.44 -1.06
C ILE A 7 8.48 -17.26 -0.11
N ILE A 8 9.52 -16.47 0.17
CA ILE A 8 9.43 -15.28 1.02
C ILE A 8 8.60 -14.19 0.34
N VAL A 9 8.81 -13.98 -0.96
CA VAL A 9 8.06 -13.06 -1.83
C VAL A 9 8.36 -13.36 -3.30
N SER A 10 7.35 -13.24 -4.17
CA SER A 10 7.49 -13.46 -5.61
C SER A 10 6.69 -12.43 -6.41
N SER A 11 7.18 -12.05 -7.58
CA SER A 11 6.44 -11.20 -8.52
C SER A 11 5.17 -11.88 -9.07
N GLU A 12 5.03 -13.20 -8.91
CA GLU A 12 3.82 -13.94 -9.28
C GLU A 12 2.63 -13.68 -8.34
N GLN A 13 2.87 -13.05 -7.18
CA GLN A 13 1.80 -12.68 -6.23
C GLN A 13 0.97 -11.48 -6.69
N ILE A 14 1.40 -10.82 -7.78
CA ILE A 14 0.65 -9.72 -8.39
C ILE A 14 0.48 -9.95 -9.89
N PRO A 15 -0.63 -9.49 -10.51
CA PRO A 15 -0.82 -9.54 -11.95
C PRO A 15 0.33 -8.85 -12.71
N GLU A 16 0.69 -9.39 -13.86
CA GLU A 16 1.85 -8.93 -14.64
C GLU A 16 1.76 -7.43 -15.01
N LYS A 17 0.58 -6.94 -15.35
CA LYS A 17 0.33 -5.54 -15.68
C LYS A 17 0.69 -4.53 -14.58
N TYR A 18 0.71 -4.99 -13.33
CA TYR A 18 1.11 -4.18 -12.17
C TYR A 18 2.58 -4.35 -11.80
N ARG A 19 3.38 -5.03 -12.64
CA ARG A 19 4.84 -5.15 -12.44
C ARG A 19 5.57 -3.96 -13.05
N ALA A 20 6.66 -3.59 -12.40
CA ALA A 20 7.50 -2.49 -12.84
C ALA A 20 8.64 -2.94 -13.78
N PHE A 21 8.83 -4.25 -13.94
CA PHE A 21 9.90 -4.88 -14.72
C PHE A 21 11.29 -4.39 -14.32
N ARG A 22 11.53 -4.22 -13.02
CA ARG A 22 12.83 -3.82 -12.47
C ARG A 22 13.88 -4.92 -12.72
N PRO A 23 15.19 -4.55 -12.80
CA PRO A 23 16.27 -5.51 -12.88
C PRO A 23 16.18 -6.56 -11.77
N LYS A 24 16.51 -7.82 -12.08
CA LYS A 24 16.43 -8.94 -11.10
C LYS A 24 17.22 -8.68 -9.83
N LEU A 25 18.38 -8.02 -9.94
CA LEU A 25 19.19 -7.64 -8.79
C LEU A 25 18.41 -6.76 -7.80
N VAL A 26 17.65 -5.79 -8.30
CA VAL A 26 16.82 -4.90 -7.48
C VAL A 26 15.70 -5.66 -6.78
N GLN A 27 15.05 -6.59 -7.48
CA GLN A 27 14.05 -7.46 -6.88
C GLN A 27 14.65 -8.35 -5.78
N LEU A 28 15.84 -8.88 -6.02
CA LEU A 28 16.57 -9.72 -5.06
C LEU A 28 16.94 -8.95 -3.79
N LEU A 29 17.30 -7.66 -3.89
CA LEU A 29 17.58 -6.83 -2.71
C LEU A 29 16.38 -6.79 -1.77
N GLY A 30 15.15 -6.57 -2.28
CA GLY A 30 13.93 -6.61 -1.47
C GLY A 30 13.70 -7.99 -0.84
N ARG A 31 13.88 -9.06 -1.62
CA ARG A 31 13.72 -10.45 -1.15
C ARG A 31 14.70 -10.82 -0.05
N TYR A 32 15.99 -10.48 -0.22
CA TYR A 32 17.01 -10.74 0.79
C TYR A 32 16.82 -9.90 2.04
N PHE A 33 16.37 -8.66 1.90
CA PHE A 33 16.03 -7.82 3.04
C PHE A 33 14.92 -8.47 3.89
N LEU A 34 13.79 -8.84 3.28
CA LEU A 34 12.71 -9.54 3.99
C LEU A 34 13.20 -10.82 4.65
N LYS A 35 14.01 -11.63 3.93
CA LYS A 35 14.60 -12.85 4.45
C LYS A 35 15.47 -12.60 5.68
N ALA A 36 16.34 -11.58 5.64
CA ALA A 36 17.26 -11.26 6.73
C ALA A 36 16.54 -10.90 8.03
N PHE A 37 15.34 -10.29 7.93
CA PHE A 37 14.49 -9.95 9.08
C PHE A 37 13.45 -11.04 9.40
N ASN A 38 13.48 -12.17 8.70
CA ASN A 38 12.50 -13.25 8.81
C ASN A 38 11.07 -12.80 8.50
N TRP A 39 10.93 -11.86 7.55
CA TRP A 39 9.64 -11.40 7.02
C TRP A 39 9.30 -12.09 5.72
N ARG A 40 8.00 -12.20 5.43
CA ARG A 40 7.48 -12.76 4.18
C ARG A 40 6.27 -11.99 3.66
N VAL A 41 5.93 -12.20 2.41
CA VAL A 41 4.68 -11.73 1.82
C VAL A 41 3.79 -12.94 1.58
N GLU A 42 2.61 -12.94 2.18
CA GLU A 42 1.59 -13.99 2.01
C GLU A 42 0.44 -13.46 1.15
N GLY A 43 -0.29 -14.37 0.53
CA GLY A 43 -1.41 -14.04 -0.33
C GLY A 43 -0.99 -13.51 -1.71
N SER A 44 -1.95 -12.98 -2.44
CA SER A 44 -1.73 -12.42 -3.77
C SER A 44 -2.86 -11.49 -4.17
N ILE A 45 -2.59 -10.53 -5.04
CA ILE A 45 -3.63 -9.73 -5.68
C ILE A 45 -4.22 -10.57 -6.82
N PRO A 46 -5.52 -10.88 -6.80
CA PRO A 46 -6.17 -11.65 -7.87
C PRO A 46 -6.13 -10.91 -9.21
N ALA A 47 -6.27 -11.67 -10.30
CA ALA A 47 -6.42 -11.09 -11.63
C ALA A 47 -7.70 -10.23 -11.70
N VAL A 48 -7.57 -9.06 -12.31
CA VAL A 48 -8.67 -8.11 -12.54
C VAL A 48 -8.57 -7.56 -13.97
N PRO A 49 -9.64 -6.94 -14.51
CA PRO A 49 -9.61 -6.30 -15.83
C PRO A 49 -8.42 -5.34 -16.02
N ASP A 50 -7.92 -5.18 -17.24
CA ASP A 50 -6.67 -4.46 -17.51
C ASP A 50 -6.72 -2.98 -17.12
N ASN A 51 -7.86 -2.35 -17.24
CA ASN A 51 -8.09 -0.94 -16.86
C ASN A 51 -8.43 -0.74 -15.38
N GLN A 52 -8.50 -1.82 -14.57
CA GLN A 52 -8.92 -1.72 -13.18
C GLN A 52 -7.87 -1.00 -12.32
N ASN A 53 -8.29 0.08 -11.64
CA ASN A 53 -7.53 0.69 -10.56
C ASN A 53 -7.73 -0.11 -9.27
N ILE A 54 -6.65 -0.29 -8.50
CA ILE A 54 -6.71 -0.93 -7.18
C ILE A 54 -6.14 0.03 -6.14
N ILE A 55 -6.96 0.35 -5.15
CA ILE A 55 -6.58 1.14 -3.98
C ILE A 55 -6.22 0.16 -2.87
N ILE A 56 -4.93 -0.06 -2.66
CA ILE A 56 -4.43 -0.91 -1.58
C ILE A 56 -4.44 -0.09 -0.30
N ILE A 57 -5.34 -0.43 0.61
CA ILE A 57 -5.32 0.13 1.96
C ILE A 57 -4.41 -0.71 2.84
N VAL A 58 -3.49 -0.05 3.56
CA VAL A 58 -2.47 -0.71 4.38
C VAL A 58 -2.65 -0.34 5.84
N GLY A 59 -2.64 -1.34 6.68
CA GLY A 59 -2.78 -1.20 8.15
C GLY A 59 -2.33 -2.47 8.90
N PRO A 60 -2.24 -2.42 10.23
CA PRO A 60 -2.12 -1.22 11.06
C PRO A 60 -0.86 -0.42 10.71
N HIS A 61 -0.95 0.94 10.66
CA HIS A 61 0.17 1.80 10.29
C HIS A 61 0.70 2.56 11.52
N THR A 62 1.55 1.89 12.30
CA THR A 62 1.96 2.35 13.63
C THR A 62 3.43 2.76 13.72
N SER A 63 4.23 2.57 12.65
CA SER A 63 5.65 2.87 12.70
C SER A 63 6.28 3.22 11.34
N ASN A 64 7.54 3.72 11.36
CA ASN A 64 8.34 3.87 10.15
C ASN A 64 8.80 2.52 9.56
N TRP A 65 8.83 1.46 10.37
CA TRP A 65 9.18 0.13 9.91
C TRP A 65 8.19 -0.43 8.88
N ASP A 66 6.92 -0.02 8.95
CA ASP A 66 5.89 -0.38 7.98
C ASP A 66 6.32 0.06 6.57
N GLY A 67 6.84 1.30 6.45
CA GLY A 67 7.40 1.79 5.19
C GLY A 67 8.64 1.02 4.73
N ILE A 68 9.55 0.67 5.66
CA ILE A 68 10.78 -0.08 5.34
C ILE A 68 10.44 -1.47 4.80
N PHE A 69 9.61 -2.23 5.52
CA PHE A 69 9.17 -3.56 5.06
C PHE A 69 8.27 -3.46 3.82
N GLY A 70 7.42 -2.42 3.73
CA GLY A 70 6.62 -2.14 2.56
C GLY A 70 7.47 -1.92 1.30
N PHE A 71 8.52 -1.10 1.37
CA PHE A 71 9.44 -0.91 0.24
C PHE A 71 10.17 -2.19 -0.13
N ALA A 72 10.63 -2.97 0.84
CA ALA A 72 11.25 -4.26 0.56
C ALA A 72 10.27 -5.23 -0.14
N ALA A 73 9.01 -5.24 0.27
CA ALA A 73 7.96 -6.02 -0.38
C ALA A 73 7.68 -5.52 -1.81
N ILE A 74 7.57 -4.21 -2.04
CA ILE A 74 7.37 -3.60 -3.36
C ILE A 74 8.50 -4.01 -4.32
N LEU A 75 9.76 -4.01 -3.85
CA LEU A 75 10.89 -4.48 -4.65
C LEU A 75 10.82 -5.98 -4.92
N GLY A 76 10.54 -6.78 -3.89
CA GLY A 76 10.47 -8.24 -3.99
C GLY A 76 9.34 -8.75 -4.89
N LEU A 77 8.18 -8.10 -4.83
CA LEU A 77 7.02 -8.30 -5.69
C LEU A 77 7.23 -7.73 -7.10
N ASP A 78 8.21 -6.84 -7.27
CA ASP A 78 8.36 -6.03 -8.48
C ASP A 78 7.15 -5.12 -8.75
N ALA A 79 6.45 -4.66 -7.71
CA ALA A 79 5.20 -3.93 -7.87
C ALA A 79 5.40 -2.49 -8.39
N LYS A 80 4.67 -2.14 -9.46
CA LYS A 80 4.54 -0.77 -9.95
C LYS A 80 3.42 -0.09 -9.14
N ILE A 81 3.79 0.49 -8.02
CA ILE A 81 2.85 1.09 -7.06
C ILE A 81 3.02 2.59 -7.01
N THR A 82 1.94 3.30 -6.73
CA THR A 82 1.94 4.73 -6.42
C THR A 82 1.61 4.92 -4.94
N PHE A 83 2.28 5.84 -4.26
CA PHE A 83 1.97 6.21 -2.88
C PHE A 83 2.26 7.69 -2.65
N PHE A 84 1.70 8.26 -1.60
CA PHE A 84 1.89 9.68 -1.27
C PHE A 84 2.81 9.84 -0.08
N GLY A 85 3.78 10.75 -0.20
CA GLY A 85 4.70 11.05 0.87
C GLY A 85 4.86 12.56 1.11
N LYS A 86 5.27 12.93 2.32
CA LYS A 86 5.50 14.33 2.70
C LYS A 86 6.53 14.97 1.78
N HIS A 87 6.21 16.10 1.15
CA HIS A 87 7.07 16.82 0.20
C HIS A 87 8.52 17.01 0.70
N SER A 88 8.71 17.30 2.01
CA SER A 88 10.04 17.48 2.59
C SER A 88 10.96 16.25 2.51
N LEU A 89 10.40 15.04 2.40
CA LEU A 89 11.19 13.81 2.23
C LEU A 89 11.80 13.72 0.82
N PHE A 90 11.05 14.20 -0.17
CA PHE A 90 11.49 14.21 -1.57
C PHE A 90 12.57 15.25 -1.88
N LYS A 91 12.72 16.26 -1.00
CA LYS A 91 13.82 17.25 -1.10
C LYS A 91 15.18 16.69 -0.67
N LYS A 92 15.21 15.56 0.04
CA LYS A 92 16.47 14.92 0.46
C LYS A 92 17.08 14.17 -0.73
N PRO A 93 18.32 14.48 -1.16
CA PRO A 93 18.86 13.99 -2.44
C PRO A 93 18.75 12.48 -2.64
N ILE A 94 19.27 11.66 -1.72
CA ILE A 94 19.26 10.21 -1.84
C ILE A 94 17.85 9.64 -1.59
N LEU A 95 17.21 10.06 -0.50
CA LEU A 95 15.89 9.56 -0.13
C LEU A 95 14.82 9.98 -1.14
N GLY A 96 14.86 11.23 -1.63
CA GLY A 96 13.91 11.71 -2.63
C GLY A 96 14.04 10.94 -3.95
N GLY A 97 15.26 10.68 -4.41
CA GLY A 97 15.51 9.84 -5.58
C GLY A 97 14.97 8.42 -5.40
N PHE A 98 15.20 7.80 -4.24
CA PHE A 98 14.65 6.50 -3.90
C PHE A 98 13.11 6.49 -3.87
N LEU A 99 12.48 7.47 -3.20
CA LEU A 99 11.02 7.56 -3.12
C LEU A 99 10.38 7.75 -4.50
N ASN A 100 10.98 8.57 -5.37
CA ASN A 100 10.53 8.75 -6.76
C ASN A 100 10.64 7.43 -7.54
N TYR A 101 11.78 6.73 -7.42
CA TYR A 101 11.99 5.43 -8.06
C TYR A 101 10.97 4.38 -7.62
N MET A 102 10.53 4.45 -6.36
CA MET A 102 9.50 3.56 -5.80
C MET A 102 8.07 3.93 -6.19
N GLY A 103 7.86 5.04 -6.91
CA GLY A 103 6.53 5.51 -7.33
C GLY A 103 5.88 6.49 -6.35
N GLY A 104 6.67 7.11 -5.49
CA GLY A 104 6.19 8.13 -4.55
C GLY A 104 5.84 9.44 -5.23
N ILE A 105 4.74 10.06 -4.82
CA ILE A 105 4.31 11.39 -5.23
C ILE A 105 4.41 12.34 -4.03
N PRO A 106 5.15 13.45 -4.16
CA PRO A 106 5.29 14.41 -3.09
C PRO A 106 3.99 15.18 -2.85
N VAL A 107 3.56 15.27 -1.59
CA VAL A 107 2.40 16.04 -1.17
C VAL A 107 2.81 17.17 -0.25
N ASP A 108 2.43 18.37 -0.62
CA ASP A 108 2.59 19.55 0.20
C ASP A 108 1.25 19.92 0.87
N LYS A 109 1.13 19.58 2.15
CA LYS A 109 -0.08 19.88 2.94
C LYS A 109 -0.21 21.36 3.32
N THR A 110 0.82 22.17 3.05
CA THR A 110 0.84 23.59 3.42
C THR A 110 0.24 24.47 2.34
N LYS A 111 0.05 23.96 1.12
CA LYS A 111 -0.56 24.72 0.03
C LYS A 111 -2.08 24.65 0.13
N PRO A 112 -2.78 25.79 0.33
CA PRO A 112 -4.22 25.85 0.21
C PRO A 112 -4.62 25.60 -1.26
N GLY A 113 -5.69 24.88 -1.48
CA GLY A 113 -6.20 24.63 -2.83
C GLY A 113 -6.78 23.22 -2.97
N ILE A 114 -6.42 22.53 -4.06
CA ILE A 114 -6.94 21.21 -4.39
C ILE A 114 -6.56 20.20 -3.28
N GLY A 115 -7.54 19.50 -2.74
CA GLY A 115 -7.33 18.47 -1.72
C GLY A 115 -6.46 17.32 -2.24
N LEU A 116 -5.72 16.66 -1.33
CA LEU A 116 -4.89 15.50 -1.70
C LEU A 116 -5.68 14.46 -2.50
N THR A 117 -6.89 14.16 -2.08
CA THR A 117 -7.78 13.20 -2.74
C THR A 117 -8.06 13.60 -4.19
N ASP A 118 -8.28 14.89 -4.46
CA ASP A 118 -8.59 15.37 -5.81
C ASP A 118 -7.36 15.31 -6.73
N ILE A 119 -6.16 15.59 -6.20
CA ILE A 119 -4.89 15.39 -6.93
C ILE A 119 -4.72 13.92 -7.32
N VAL A 120 -5.03 13.02 -6.37
CA VAL A 120 -4.96 11.56 -6.60
C VAL A 120 -5.91 11.15 -7.69
N ILE A 121 -7.17 11.56 -7.60
CA ILE A 121 -8.21 11.24 -8.58
C ILE A 121 -7.78 11.71 -9.98
N GLN A 122 -7.32 12.96 -10.11
CA GLN A 122 -6.83 13.51 -11.40
C GLN A 122 -5.64 12.72 -11.97
N ASN A 123 -4.75 12.21 -11.13
CA ASN A 123 -3.62 11.41 -11.60
C ASN A 123 -4.05 10.00 -11.98
N MET A 124 -4.88 9.35 -11.16
CA MET A 124 -5.34 7.98 -11.42
C MET A 124 -6.26 7.88 -12.64
N SER A 125 -7.12 8.87 -12.87
CA SER A 125 -8.00 8.90 -14.04
C SER A 125 -7.26 8.95 -15.39
N LYS A 126 -5.97 9.34 -15.38
CA LYS A 126 -5.09 9.33 -16.56
C LYS A 126 -4.37 7.99 -16.77
N LEU A 127 -4.45 7.09 -15.79
CA LEU A 127 -3.77 5.80 -15.82
C LEU A 127 -4.78 4.72 -16.24
N ASN A 128 -4.35 3.83 -17.08
CA ASN A 128 -5.14 2.67 -17.50
C ASN A 128 -4.81 1.48 -16.60
N GLY A 129 -5.39 1.48 -15.41
CA GLY A 129 -5.10 0.50 -14.36
C GLY A 129 -3.82 0.80 -13.57
N SER A 130 -3.95 0.99 -12.26
CA SER A 130 -2.83 1.33 -11.38
C SER A 130 -3.01 0.73 -9.99
N LEU A 131 -1.90 0.56 -9.27
CA LEU A 131 -1.89 0.27 -7.84
C LEU A 131 -1.60 1.56 -7.08
N LEU A 132 -2.51 1.97 -6.20
CA LEU A 132 -2.31 3.05 -5.25
C LEU A 132 -2.26 2.48 -3.83
N ALA A 133 -1.18 2.73 -3.09
CA ALA A 133 -1.12 2.36 -1.67
C ALA A 133 -1.31 3.57 -0.77
N MET A 134 -2.15 3.40 0.26
CA MET A 134 -2.35 4.42 1.29
C MET A 134 -2.84 3.82 2.60
N SER A 135 -2.52 4.49 3.72
CA SER A 135 -3.07 4.11 5.02
C SER A 135 -4.35 4.91 5.29
N PRO A 136 -5.46 4.25 5.66
CA PRO A 136 -6.69 4.93 6.10
C PRO A 136 -6.48 5.78 7.36
N GLU A 137 -5.52 5.43 8.19
CA GLU A 137 -5.16 6.18 9.41
C GLU A 137 -4.55 7.56 9.05
N GLY A 138 -3.74 7.63 7.98
CA GLY A 138 -3.06 8.83 7.52
C GLY A 138 -2.06 9.41 8.51
N THR A 139 -1.73 8.65 9.56
CA THR A 139 -0.76 8.95 10.62
C THR A 139 -0.21 7.64 11.18
N ARG A 140 0.85 7.69 11.98
CA ARG A 140 1.41 6.55 12.75
C ARG A 140 1.17 6.70 14.25
N ALA A 141 0.57 7.80 14.65
CA ALA A 141 0.10 8.00 16.01
C ALA A 141 -1.35 7.51 16.12
N LYS A 142 -1.75 7.14 17.32
CA LYS A 142 -3.12 6.71 17.60
C LYS A 142 -4.14 7.70 17.03
N THR A 143 -5.13 7.17 16.34
CA THR A 143 -6.23 7.96 15.78
C THR A 143 -7.55 7.22 15.98
N GLU A 144 -8.54 7.96 16.45
CA GLU A 144 -9.89 7.40 16.61
C GLU A 144 -10.67 7.34 15.30
N LYS A 145 -10.28 8.17 14.31
CA LYS A 145 -11.01 8.30 13.04
C LYS A 145 -10.12 7.95 11.86
N LEU A 146 -10.56 6.98 11.08
CA LEU A 146 -9.98 6.70 9.77
C LEU A 146 -10.40 7.77 8.76
N LYS A 147 -9.58 7.98 7.73
CA LYS A 147 -9.86 8.92 6.64
C LYS A 147 -10.56 8.23 5.50
N SER A 148 -11.66 8.81 5.02
CA SER A 148 -12.46 8.29 3.91
C SER A 148 -11.85 8.53 2.51
N GLY A 149 -10.64 9.08 2.42
CA GLY A 149 -10.02 9.42 1.16
C GLY A 149 -9.93 8.26 0.16
N PHE A 150 -9.66 7.05 0.63
CA PHE A 150 -9.60 5.85 -0.22
C PHE A 150 -10.96 5.49 -0.82
N LEU A 151 -12.06 5.68 -0.08
CA LEU A 151 -13.43 5.44 -0.57
C LEU A 151 -13.80 6.45 -1.68
N ARG A 152 -13.47 7.74 -1.46
CA ARG A 152 -13.68 8.79 -2.46
C ARG A 152 -12.89 8.52 -3.74
N ILE A 153 -11.62 8.09 -3.61
CA ILE A 153 -10.77 7.74 -4.76
C ILE A 153 -11.36 6.54 -5.49
N ALA A 154 -11.71 5.48 -4.76
CA ALA A 154 -12.29 4.28 -5.34
C ALA A 154 -13.57 4.59 -6.11
N HIS A 155 -14.48 5.38 -5.52
CA HIS A 155 -15.72 5.80 -6.18
C HIS A 155 -15.44 6.61 -7.46
N ALA A 156 -14.57 7.62 -7.39
CA ALA A 156 -14.30 8.52 -8.51
C ALA A 156 -13.50 7.89 -9.67
N THR A 157 -12.79 6.79 -9.41
CA THR A 157 -11.93 6.10 -10.40
C THR A 157 -12.45 4.71 -10.76
N GLU A 158 -13.66 4.35 -10.32
CA GLU A 158 -14.24 3.00 -10.44
C GLU A 158 -13.24 1.93 -9.95
N GLY A 159 -12.43 2.31 -8.95
CA GLY A 159 -11.36 1.48 -8.43
C GLY A 159 -11.88 0.48 -7.39
N LYS A 160 -11.19 -0.66 -7.27
CA LYS A 160 -11.44 -1.64 -6.21
C LYS A 160 -10.54 -1.40 -5.02
N VAL A 161 -11.08 -1.52 -3.80
CA VAL A 161 -10.28 -1.45 -2.57
C VAL A 161 -9.77 -2.84 -2.21
N PHE A 162 -8.49 -2.93 -1.83
CA PHE A 162 -7.83 -4.18 -1.49
C PHE A 162 -7.11 -4.06 -0.16
N PHE A 163 -7.30 -5.03 0.73
CA PHE A 163 -6.62 -5.07 2.02
C PHE A 163 -5.19 -5.58 1.90
N ALA A 164 -4.25 -4.81 2.46
CA ALA A 164 -2.90 -5.28 2.76
C ALA A 164 -2.58 -5.01 4.23
N VAL A 165 -1.92 -5.97 4.90
CA VAL A 165 -1.74 -5.95 6.34
C VAL A 165 -0.26 -6.00 6.69
N PHE A 166 0.19 -5.16 7.63
CA PHE A 166 1.47 -5.30 8.31
C PHE A 166 1.27 -6.05 9.64
N ASP A 167 1.51 -7.34 9.63
CA ASP A 167 1.39 -8.20 10.82
C ASP A 167 2.78 -8.40 11.45
N PHE A 168 3.10 -7.60 12.45
CA PHE A 168 4.40 -7.62 13.12
C PHE A 168 4.55 -8.82 14.06
N GLU A 169 3.47 -9.33 14.63
CA GLU A 169 3.49 -10.54 15.46
C GLU A 169 3.96 -11.75 14.64
N ASN A 170 3.39 -11.93 13.44
CA ASN A 170 3.70 -13.04 12.57
C ASN A 170 4.77 -12.73 11.52
N LYS A 171 5.37 -11.51 11.55
CA LYS A 171 6.40 -11.02 10.63
C LYS A 171 6.03 -11.23 9.17
N LYS A 172 4.85 -10.75 8.78
CA LYS A 172 4.37 -10.86 7.43
C LYS A 172 3.68 -9.61 6.91
N ILE A 173 3.72 -9.46 5.60
CA ILE A 173 2.81 -8.60 4.86
C ILE A 173 1.80 -9.52 4.19
N LEU A 174 0.51 -9.35 4.52
CA LEU A 174 -0.56 -10.15 3.94
C LEU A 174 -1.24 -9.34 2.82
N LEU A 175 -1.25 -9.88 1.62
CA LEU A 175 -2.08 -9.45 0.50
C LEU A 175 -3.38 -10.25 0.58
N ASP A 176 -4.44 -9.68 1.17
CA ASP A 176 -5.58 -10.47 1.60
C ASP A 176 -6.70 -10.53 0.56
N SER A 177 -7.58 -9.55 0.55
CA SER A 177 -8.84 -9.62 -0.21
C SER A 177 -9.32 -8.27 -0.69
N PHE A 178 -10.21 -8.28 -1.67
CA PHE A 178 -10.97 -7.10 -2.05
C PHE A 178 -12.04 -6.78 -1.00
N PHE A 179 -12.21 -5.50 -0.77
CA PHE A 179 -13.25 -4.95 0.08
C PHE A 179 -14.37 -4.39 -0.79
N GLU A 180 -15.58 -4.88 -0.59
CA GLU A 180 -16.77 -4.40 -1.29
C GLU A 180 -17.32 -3.15 -0.57
N ILE A 181 -17.24 -2.00 -1.24
CA ILE A 181 -17.70 -0.72 -0.73
C ILE A 181 -19.23 -0.72 -0.70
N SER A 182 -19.82 -0.45 0.46
CA SER A 182 -21.29 -0.44 0.64
C SER A 182 -21.95 0.86 0.13
N GLY A 183 -21.18 1.93 -0.03
CA GLY A 183 -21.67 3.28 -0.30
C GLY A 183 -21.97 4.11 0.96
N ASP A 184 -22.06 3.49 2.13
CA ASP A 184 -22.13 4.15 3.42
C ASP A 184 -20.70 4.26 4.01
N TYR A 185 -20.16 5.46 3.98
CA TYR A 185 -18.77 5.69 4.41
C TYR A 185 -18.55 5.45 5.90
N GLU A 186 -19.51 5.69 6.74
CA GLU A 186 -19.37 5.45 8.19
C GLU A 186 -19.30 3.95 8.46
N ARG A 187 -20.18 3.18 7.85
CA ARG A 187 -20.20 1.72 7.92
C ARG A 187 -18.91 1.13 7.34
N ASP A 188 -18.48 1.60 6.19
CA ASP A 188 -17.27 1.12 5.52
C ASP A 188 -16.01 1.40 6.36
N LEU A 189 -15.89 2.58 6.96
CA LEU A 189 -14.78 2.93 7.84
C LEU A 189 -14.79 2.14 9.14
N ALA A 190 -15.97 1.87 9.72
CA ALA A 190 -16.11 1.03 10.90
C ALA A 190 -15.64 -0.40 10.60
N TYR A 191 -16.06 -0.97 9.47
CA TYR A 191 -15.61 -2.30 9.03
C TYR A 191 -14.09 -2.36 8.81
N VAL A 192 -13.51 -1.38 8.11
CA VAL A 192 -12.05 -1.32 7.89
C VAL A 192 -11.29 -1.24 9.21
N ARG A 193 -11.80 -0.49 10.19
CA ARG A 193 -11.19 -0.42 11.52
C ARG A 193 -11.24 -1.78 12.21
N GLU A 194 -12.41 -2.40 12.28
CA GLU A 194 -12.60 -3.71 12.89
C GLU A 194 -11.71 -4.77 12.24
N TYR A 195 -11.63 -4.78 10.90
CA TYR A 195 -10.75 -5.70 10.18
C TYR A 195 -9.29 -5.64 10.66
N TYR A 196 -8.73 -4.42 10.79
CA TYR A 196 -7.33 -4.28 11.19
C TYR A 196 -7.08 -4.54 12.67
N THR A 197 -8.09 -4.56 13.56
CA THR A 197 -7.91 -4.96 14.97
C THR A 197 -7.50 -6.41 15.14
N ASN A 198 -7.70 -7.26 14.11
CA ASN A 198 -7.26 -8.65 14.12
C ASN A 198 -5.74 -8.82 13.92
N PHE A 199 -5.00 -7.73 13.70
CA PHE A 199 -3.58 -7.77 13.41
C PHE A 199 -2.79 -6.83 14.30
N GLN A 200 -1.54 -7.21 14.60
CA GLN A 200 -0.70 -6.44 15.48
C GLN A 200 0.31 -5.58 14.71
N GLY A 201 0.21 -4.27 14.84
CA GLY A 201 1.23 -3.32 14.36
C GLY A 201 2.52 -3.38 15.18
N LYS A 202 3.56 -2.66 14.74
CA LYS A 202 4.85 -2.56 15.45
C LYS A 202 4.69 -1.99 16.87
N TYR A 203 3.80 -1.04 17.02
CA TYR A 203 3.42 -0.38 18.27
C TYR A 203 1.90 -0.50 18.44
N PRO A 204 1.41 -1.58 19.08
CA PRO A 204 -0.03 -1.84 19.19
C PRO A 204 -0.82 -0.71 19.86
N GLU A 205 -0.17 0.00 20.80
CA GLU A 205 -0.74 1.15 21.49
C GLU A 205 -1.08 2.34 20.58
N ASN A 206 -0.56 2.36 19.36
CA ASN A 206 -0.80 3.38 18.37
C ASN A 206 -1.97 3.07 17.41
N TYR A 207 -2.65 1.93 17.60
CA TYR A 207 -3.80 1.53 16.78
C TYR A 207 -5.14 1.49 17.53
#